data_5148ff018070f5fa1a4ad074436c285a
#
_entry.id   5148ff018070f5fa1a4ad074436c285a
#
_cell.length_a   1.000
_cell.length_b   1.000
_cell.length_c   1.000
_cell.angle_alpha   90.00
_cell.angle_beta   90.00
_cell.angle_gamma   90.00
#
_symmetry.space_group_name_H-M   'P 1'
#
loop_
_entity.id
_entity.type
_entity.pdbx_description
1 polymer ?
#
loop_
_entity_poly.entity_id
_entity_poly.type
_entity_poly.pdbx_seq_one_letter_code
_entity_poly.pdbx_strand_id
1 'polypeptide(L)'
;MVISAGTKSRVLLWRGVLHSPWGPRGVAKRVDATGVTSYAGGMKSVASASPSTDRILAGVALMLGFCVTAPLLDVAAKLASTSVPVGQITAARFLVQCALMAPFVWIMGLSLRVPRAQWLALLSRAVLFVSTFCFIAAIRVMPLADALAIVFVAPFIVLLVGKFYLGEDVGPRRVGAAMVGFVGVLFVIQPSFAAFGVVALFPLGTAVGFAFYILVTRGLSRRMHPVALQFHTGLIASLLCLPVMILAEGTGMEMLDPVKPQGIAWLWLLGVGFFATLSHMMMTYALSLAPSATLAPLQYLELPVATLLGYLVFRDFPNALTLTGIAIIIGAGLYMIHRERGTARPLMTERAAPPI
;
A
#
# COMPACT_ATOMS: atom_id res chain seq x y z
N MET A 1 -22.15 -32.16 -11.92
CA MET A 1 -22.44 -31.72 -10.56
C MET A 1 -21.27 -32.05 -9.63
N VAL A 2 -20.11 -31.45 -9.85
CA VAL A 2 -18.92 -31.53 -8.93
C VAL A 2 -18.03 -30.31 -9.21
N ILE A 3 -18.43 -29.12 -8.83
CA ILE A 3 -17.56 -27.93 -8.74
C ILE A 3 -18.10 -27.07 -7.60
N SER A 4 -17.89 -27.44 -6.35
CA SER A 4 -18.25 -26.56 -5.23
C SER A 4 -17.38 -26.72 -3.96
N ALA A 5 -16.43 -27.64 -3.89
CA ALA A 5 -15.65 -27.84 -2.66
C ALA A 5 -14.31 -27.07 -2.63
N GLY A 6 -13.75 -26.69 -3.77
CA GLY A 6 -12.42 -26.07 -3.84
C GLY A 6 -12.38 -24.58 -3.50
N THR A 7 -13.46 -23.84 -3.70
CA THR A 7 -13.48 -22.38 -3.55
C THR A 7 -13.65 -21.95 -2.09
N LYS A 8 -14.43 -22.71 -1.31
CA LYS A 8 -14.64 -22.39 0.12
C LYS A 8 -13.38 -22.59 0.96
N SER A 9 -12.56 -23.57 0.66
CA SER A 9 -11.32 -23.84 1.40
C SER A 9 -10.25 -22.77 1.15
N ARG A 10 -10.16 -22.22 -0.06
CA ARG A 10 -9.21 -21.15 -0.39
C ARG A 10 -9.60 -19.81 0.23
N VAL A 11 -10.90 -19.50 0.29
CA VAL A 11 -11.43 -18.30 0.95
C VAL A 11 -11.19 -18.36 2.47
N LEU A 12 -11.28 -19.55 3.10
CA LEU A 12 -11.00 -19.75 4.52
C LEU A 12 -9.50 -19.54 4.84
N LEU A 13 -8.59 -19.95 3.97
CA LEU A 13 -7.14 -19.70 4.12
C LEU A 13 -6.82 -18.18 4.10
N TRP A 14 -7.43 -17.43 3.20
CA TRP A 14 -7.27 -15.97 3.13
C TRP A 14 -7.93 -15.25 4.30
N ARG A 15 -9.09 -15.70 4.78
CA ARG A 15 -9.70 -15.20 6.01
C ARG A 15 -8.79 -15.40 7.22
N GLY A 16 -8.10 -16.52 7.32
CA GLY A 16 -7.14 -16.79 8.40
C GLY A 16 -5.92 -15.86 8.40
N VAL A 17 -5.50 -15.36 7.25
CA VAL A 17 -4.37 -14.41 7.11
C VAL A 17 -4.79 -12.98 7.47
N LEU A 18 -6.03 -12.60 7.16
CA LEU A 18 -6.55 -11.24 7.32
C LEU A 18 -7.33 -11.02 8.63
N HIS A 19 -7.92 -12.08 9.21
CA HIS A 19 -8.54 -12.04 10.53
C HIS A 19 -7.53 -12.41 11.60
N SER A 20 -7.22 -11.48 12.50
CA SER A 20 -6.42 -11.72 13.70
C SER A 20 -7.11 -12.74 14.61
N PRO A 21 -6.44 -13.78 15.11
CA PRO A 21 -6.97 -14.65 16.15
C PRO A 21 -6.80 -14.01 17.55
N TRP A 22 -7.25 -12.79 17.75
CA TRP A 22 -7.39 -12.16 19.05
C TRP A 22 -8.85 -12.20 19.49
N GLY A 23 -9.44 -13.40 19.48
CA GLY A 23 -10.49 -13.73 20.41
C GLY A 23 -9.83 -14.02 21.76
N PRO A 24 -10.50 -13.77 22.92
CA PRO A 24 -9.94 -14.05 24.22
C PRO A 24 -9.56 -15.53 24.32
N ARG A 25 -8.25 -15.81 24.43
CA ARG A 25 -7.79 -17.18 24.70
C ARG A 25 -8.22 -17.56 26.10
N GLY A 26 -9.05 -18.63 26.16
CA GLY A 26 -9.05 -19.56 27.24
C GLY A 26 -9.37 -18.99 28.63
N VAL A 27 -10.65 -18.82 28.90
CA VAL A 27 -11.14 -19.01 30.28
C VAL A 27 -10.98 -20.50 30.55
N ALA A 28 -9.95 -20.86 31.28
CA ALA A 28 -9.79 -22.22 31.79
C ALA A 28 -10.98 -22.50 32.70
N LYS A 29 -11.82 -23.46 32.31
CA LYS A 29 -12.87 -24.02 33.17
C LYS A 29 -12.19 -24.71 34.33
N ARG A 30 -12.16 -24.11 35.49
CA ARG A 30 -11.92 -24.81 36.74
C ARG A 30 -13.28 -25.30 37.25
N VAL A 31 -13.48 -26.57 37.24
CA VAL A 31 -14.65 -27.21 37.83
C VAL A 31 -14.23 -27.60 39.27
N ASP A 32 -14.75 -26.92 40.26
CA ASP A 32 -14.57 -27.31 41.66
C ASP A 32 -15.54 -28.45 41.99
N ALA A 33 -15.16 -29.25 42.97
CA ALA A 33 -15.85 -30.51 43.37
C ALA A 33 -17.32 -30.34 43.84
N THR A 34 -17.88 -29.14 43.79
CA THR A 34 -19.25 -28.83 44.24
C THR A 34 -20.20 -28.45 43.07
N GLY A 35 -19.77 -28.53 41.81
CA GLY A 35 -20.65 -28.33 40.65
C GLY A 35 -21.21 -26.90 40.45
N VAL A 36 -20.73 -25.90 41.20
CA VAL A 36 -21.16 -24.50 41.07
C VAL A 36 -20.13 -23.77 40.23
N THR A 37 -20.52 -23.30 39.03
CA THR A 37 -19.70 -22.45 38.17
C THR A 37 -19.68 -21.03 38.73
N SER A 38 -18.62 -20.70 39.47
CA SER A 38 -18.34 -19.30 39.86
C SER A 38 -17.49 -18.61 38.78
N TYR A 39 -17.99 -17.52 38.19
CA TYR A 39 -17.25 -16.64 37.31
C TYR A 39 -16.50 -15.60 38.15
N ALA A 40 -15.46 -16.01 38.85
CA ALA A 40 -14.53 -15.10 39.52
C ALA A 40 -13.23 -15.03 38.72
N GLY A 41 -13.25 -14.25 37.69
CA GLY A 41 -12.06 -13.84 36.96
C GLY A 41 -12.13 -12.34 36.74
N GLY A 42 -11.43 -11.56 37.60
CA GLY A 42 -11.29 -10.15 37.43
C GLY A 42 -10.82 -9.83 36.01
N MET A 43 -11.72 -9.40 35.14
CA MET A 43 -11.41 -8.73 33.90
C MET A 43 -10.67 -7.44 34.27
N LYS A 44 -9.34 -7.52 34.40
CA LYS A 44 -8.53 -6.37 34.14
C LYS A 44 -8.77 -6.06 32.65
N SER A 45 -9.70 -5.15 32.41
CA SER A 45 -9.81 -4.44 31.13
C SER A 45 -8.42 -3.94 30.80
N VAL A 46 -7.74 -4.60 29.88
CA VAL A 46 -6.62 -4.00 29.19
C VAL A 46 -7.27 -2.92 28.34
N ALA A 47 -7.50 -1.76 28.96
CA ALA A 47 -7.81 -0.55 28.25
C ALA A 47 -6.70 -0.43 27.20
N SER A 48 -7.04 -0.59 25.94
CA SER A 48 -6.15 -0.27 24.83
C SER A 48 -5.84 1.21 25.00
N ALA A 49 -4.66 1.53 25.57
CA ALA A 49 -4.20 2.88 25.73
C ALA A 49 -4.28 3.54 24.36
N SER A 50 -5.09 4.56 24.22
CA SER A 50 -5.12 5.40 23.03
C SER A 50 -3.68 5.83 22.76
N PRO A 51 -3.18 5.74 21.51
CA PRO A 51 -1.81 6.16 21.21
C PRO A 51 -1.63 7.60 21.68
N SER A 52 -0.51 7.88 22.36
CA SER A 52 -0.21 9.22 22.83
C SER A 52 -0.20 10.19 21.65
N THR A 53 -0.60 11.43 21.87
CA THR A 53 -0.63 12.48 20.84
C THR A 53 0.69 12.59 20.10
N ASP A 54 1.82 12.43 20.79
CA ASP A 54 3.18 12.47 20.21
C ASP A 54 3.41 11.35 19.19
N ARG A 55 2.89 10.15 19.44
CA ARG A 55 2.99 9.04 18.47
C ARG A 55 2.17 9.32 17.20
N ILE A 56 0.99 9.91 17.35
CA ILE A 56 0.14 10.29 16.23
C ILE A 56 0.83 11.38 15.40
N LEU A 57 1.41 12.41 16.03
CA LEU A 57 2.15 13.47 15.34
C LEU A 57 3.37 12.92 14.59
N ALA A 58 4.12 11.99 15.19
CA ALA A 58 5.23 11.32 14.51
C ALA A 58 4.73 10.52 13.28
N GLY A 59 3.60 9.83 13.40
CA GLY A 59 2.96 9.13 12.28
C GLY A 59 2.55 10.09 11.15
N VAL A 60 1.97 11.24 11.49
CA VAL A 60 1.62 12.30 10.53
C VAL A 60 2.87 12.84 9.83
N ALA A 61 3.93 13.16 10.57
CA ALA A 61 5.18 13.67 10.00
C ALA A 61 5.81 12.67 9.01
N LEU A 62 5.83 11.38 9.37
CA LEU A 62 6.32 10.32 8.48
C LEU A 62 5.45 10.17 7.21
N MET A 63 4.13 10.32 7.33
CA MET A 63 3.25 10.28 6.16
C MET A 63 3.44 11.49 5.25
N LEU A 64 3.66 12.68 5.80
CA LEU A 64 4.03 13.86 5.01
C LEU A 64 5.38 13.66 4.31
N GLY A 65 6.37 13.08 5.01
CA GLY A 65 7.65 12.68 4.41
C GLY A 65 7.46 11.68 3.25
N PHE A 66 6.56 10.70 3.40
CA PHE A 66 6.17 9.80 2.32
C PHE A 66 5.63 10.56 1.10
N CYS A 67 4.69 11.49 1.30
CA CYS A 67 4.08 12.26 0.21
C CYS A 67 5.09 13.09 -0.61
N VAL A 68 6.25 13.41 -0.03
CA VAL A 68 7.33 14.11 -0.73
C VAL A 68 8.31 13.11 -1.38
N THR A 69 8.65 12.03 -0.66
CA THR A 69 9.68 11.09 -1.12
C THR A 69 9.18 10.10 -2.16
N ALA A 70 7.89 9.76 -2.17
CA ALA A 70 7.32 8.88 -3.17
C ALA A 70 7.34 9.51 -4.58
N PRO A 71 6.91 10.77 -4.80
CA PRO A 71 7.08 11.42 -6.09
C PRO A 71 8.53 11.59 -6.54
N LEU A 72 9.51 11.68 -5.61
CA LEU A 72 10.94 11.69 -5.99
C LEU A 72 11.39 10.33 -6.53
N LEU A 73 10.87 9.23 -5.98
CA LEU A 73 11.05 7.90 -6.58
C LEU A 73 10.54 7.89 -8.03
N ASP A 74 9.36 8.44 -8.26
CA ASP A 74 8.71 8.43 -9.57
C ASP A 74 9.48 9.28 -10.59
N VAL A 75 9.98 10.45 -10.17
CA VAL A 75 10.87 11.29 -10.98
C VAL A 75 12.14 10.53 -11.35
N ALA A 76 12.80 9.89 -10.39
CA ALA A 76 14.01 9.11 -10.66
C ALA A 76 13.72 7.95 -11.63
N ALA A 77 12.57 7.26 -11.48
CA ALA A 77 12.15 6.19 -12.37
C ALA A 77 11.86 6.69 -13.80
N LYS A 78 11.19 7.83 -13.94
CA LYS A 78 10.92 8.45 -15.24
C LYS A 78 12.22 8.91 -15.93
N LEU A 79 13.16 9.50 -15.20
CA LEU A 79 14.49 9.86 -15.72
C LEU A 79 15.31 8.62 -16.12
N ALA A 80 15.30 7.54 -15.31
CA ALA A 80 15.96 6.29 -15.67
C ALA A 80 15.37 5.67 -16.94
N SER A 81 14.06 5.76 -17.14
CA SER A 81 13.33 5.13 -18.24
C SER A 81 13.67 5.72 -19.63
N THR A 82 14.39 6.82 -19.70
CA THR A 82 14.89 7.39 -20.95
C THR A 82 16.00 6.55 -21.59
N SER A 83 16.73 5.78 -20.79
CA SER A 83 17.90 5.00 -21.26
C SER A 83 17.97 3.58 -20.74
N VAL A 84 17.09 3.20 -19.81
CA VAL A 84 17.06 1.89 -19.17
C VAL A 84 15.67 1.26 -19.32
N PRO A 85 15.58 -0.05 -19.69
CA PRO A 85 14.31 -0.75 -19.81
C PRO A 85 13.53 -0.81 -18.49
N VAL A 86 12.21 -0.79 -18.59
CA VAL A 86 11.28 -0.77 -17.44
C VAL A 86 11.51 -1.93 -16.47
N GLY A 87 11.72 -3.14 -17.02
CA GLY A 87 12.01 -4.33 -16.21
C GLY A 87 13.29 -4.20 -15.41
N GLN A 88 14.33 -3.63 -16.00
CA GLN A 88 15.61 -3.42 -15.35
C GLN A 88 15.52 -2.36 -14.24
N ILE A 89 14.77 -1.27 -14.46
CA ILE A 89 14.49 -0.27 -13.41
C ILE A 89 13.72 -0.91 -12.25
N THR A 90 12.72 -1.74 -12.58
CA THR A 90 11.93 -2.49 -11.58
C THR A 90 12.81 -3.44 -10.77
N ALA A 91 13.71 -4.20 -11.43
CA ALA A 91 14.64 -5.09 -10.75
C ALA A 91 15.62 -4.30 -9.85
N ALA A 92 16.21 -3.22 -10.38
CA ALA A 92 17.13 -2.35 -9.63
C ALA A 92 16.47 -1.77 -8.37
N ARG A 93 15.20 -1.34 -8.45
CA ARG A 93 14.45 -0.86 -7.28
C ARG A 93 14.46 -1.86 -6.13
N PHE A 94 14.14 -3.13 -6.40
CA PHE A 94 14.04 -4.13 -5.36
C PHE A 94 15.39 -4.64 -4.90
N LEU A 95 16.38 -4.72 -5.79
CA LEU A 95 17.77 -5.06 -5.44
C LEU A 95 18.35 -4.03 -4.49
N VAL A 96 18.23 -2.74 -4.80
CA VAL A 96 18.72 -1.66 -3.95
C VAL A 96 17.96 -1.63 -2.62
N GLN A 97 16.62 -1.84 -2.63
CA GLN A 97 15.84 -1.95 -1.40
C GLN A 97 16.33 -3.11 -0.52
N CYS A 98 16.59 -4.28 -1.10
CA CYS A 98 17.12 -5.43 -0.37
C CYS A 98 18.51 -5.12 0.21
N ALA A 99 19.41 -4.55 -0.59
CA ALA A 99 20.76 -4.19 -0.18
C ALA A 99 20.76 -3.14 0.94
N LEU A 100 19.92 -2.11 0.86
CA LEU A 100 19.80 -1.08 1.89
C LEU A 100 19.18 -1.63 3.19
N MET A 101 18.27 -2.58 3.11
CA MET A 101 17.64 -3.14 4.31
C MET A 101 18.48 -4.23 4.99
N ALA A 102 19.37 -4.92 4.27
CA ALA A 102 20.19 -5.99 4.80
C ALA A 102 21.03 -5.60 6.04
N PRO A 103 21.78 -4.48 6.03
CA PRO A 103 22.56 -4.07 7.20
C PRO A 103 21.68 -3.75 8.40
N PHE A 104 20.50 -3.14 8.20
CA PHE A 104 19.58 -2.86 9.31
C PHE A 104 19.01 -4.13 9.92
N VAL A 105 18.69 -5.14 9.11
CA VAL A 105 18.25 -6.45 9.61
C VAL A 105 19.33 -7.09 10.48
N TRP A 106 20.59 -7.00 10.03
CA TRP A 106 21.72 -7.57 10.75
C TRP A 106 22.04 -6.81 12.04
N ILE A 107 22.16 -5.48 12.00
CA ILE A 107 22.45 -4.62 13.16
C ILE A 107 21.37 -4.74 14.23
N MET A 108 20.11 -4.81 13.83
CA MET A 108 18.98 -4.96 14.76
C MET A 108 18.76 -6.39 15.23
N GLY A 109 19.54 -7.36 14.77
CA GLY A 109 19.40 -8.78 15.13
C GLY A 109 18.02 -9.37 14.78
N LEU A 110 17.37 -8.88 13.70
CA LEU A 110 16.04 -9.30 13.34
C LEU A 110 16.04 -10.72 12.77
N SER A 111 15.12 -11.55 13.26
CA SER A 111 14.96 -12.91 12.73
C SER A 111 14.44 -12.89 11.30
N LEU A 112 15.17 -13.53 10.40
CA LEU A 112 14.74 -13.76 9.01
C LEU A 112 13.85 -15.00 8.87
N ARG A 113 13.62 -15.74 9.97
CA ARG A 113 12.74 -16.92 9.94
C ARG A 113 11.29 -16.49 9.82
N VAL A 114 10.66 -16.90 8.74
CA VAL A 114 9.24 -16.62 8.48
C VAL A 114 8.44 -17.89 8.81
N PRO A 115 7.43 -17.82 9.69
CA PRO A 115 6.53 -18.94 9.92
C PRO A 115 5.83 -19.39 8.64
N ARG A 116 5.70 -20.71 8.45
CA ARG A 116 5.09 -21.28 7.21
C ARG A 116 3.74 -20.63 6.85
N ALA A 117 2.91 -20.31 7.84
CA ALA A 117 1.62 -19.67 7.65
C ALA A 117 1.69 -18.24 7.06
N GLN A 118 2.85 -17.58 7.11
CA GLN A 118 3.03 -16.21 6.62
C GLN A 118 3.70 -16.16 5.23
N TRP A 119 4.27 -17.27 4.75
CA TRP A 119 4.97 -17.30 3.46
C TRP A 119 4.08 -16.94 2.29
N LEU A 120 2.85 -17.45 2.26
CA LEU A 120 1.92 -17.14 1.17
C LEU A 120 1.58 -15.64 1.14
N ALA A 121 1.36 -15.03 2.31
CA ALA A 121 1.12 -13.60 2.40
C ALA A 121 2.35 -12.77 1.98
N LEU A 122 3.54 -13.24 2.35
CA LEU A 122 4.78 -12.57 1.98
C LEU A 122 5.07 -12.67 0.48
N LEU A 123 4.85 -13.84 -0.12
CA LEU A 123 4.94 -14.05 -1.57
C LEU A 123 3.92 -13.18 -2.31
N SER A 124 2.67 -13.14 -1.81
CA SER A 124 1.63 -12.32 -2.42
C SER A 124 1.92 -10.82 -2.32
N ARG A 125 2.64 -10.37 -1.27
CA ARG A 125 3.11 -8.99 -1.17
C ARG A 125 4.13 -8.64 -2.24
N ALA A 126 4.90 -9.62 -2.72
CA ALA A 126 5.86 -9.42 -3.80
C ALA A 126 5.20 -9.05 -5.15
N VAL A 127 3.87 -9.22 -5.31
CA VAL A 127 3.10 -8.71 -6.46
C VAL A 127 3.31 -7.19 -6.67
N LEU A 128 3.84 -6.50 -5.67
CA LEU A 128 4.29 -5.11 -5.82
C LEU A 128 5.25 -4.92 -7.00
N PHE A 129 6.03 -5.94 -7.42
CA PHE A 129 6.91 -5.80 -8.57
C PHE A 129 6.12 -5.61 -9.89
N VAL A 130 4.99 -6.32 -10.06
CA VAL A 130 4.10 -6.12 -11.22
C VAL A 130 3.49 -4.71 -11.19
N SER A 131 3.02 -4.28 -10.01
CA SER A 131 2.51 -2.92 -9.79
C SER A 131 3.56 -1.87 -10.16
N THR A 132 4.80 -2.04 -9.73
CA THR A 132 5.91 -1.14 -10.06
C THR A 132 6.23 -1.14 -11.56
N PHE A 133 6.29 -2.31 -12.17
CA PHE A 133 6.52 -2.44 -13.62
C PHE A 133 5.45 -1.68 -14.41
N CYS A 134 4.17 -1.90 -14.09
CA CYS A 134 3.06 -1.18 -14.74
C CYS A 134 3.18 0.33 -14.56
N PHE A 135 3.53 0.80 -13.37
CA PHE A 135 3.68 2.23 -13.12
C PHE A 135 4.82 2.86 -13.91
N ILE A 136 6.00 2.23 -13.89
CA ILE A 136 7.16 2.73 -14.64
C ILE A 136 6.90 2.71 -16.15
N ALA A 137 6.23 1.66 -16.66
CA ALA A 137 5.83 1.59 -18.06
C ALA A 137 4.89 2.74 -18.46
N ALA A 138 3.97 3.13 -17.57
CA ALA A 138 3.09 4.27 -17.80
C ALA A 138 3.84 5.60 -17.80
N ILE A 139 4.59 5.91 -16.73
CA ILE A 139 5.27 7.21 -16.58
C ILE A 139 6.40 7.44 -17.59
N ARG A 140 6.88 6.38 -18.26
CA ARG A 140 7.82 6.48 -19.36
C ARG A 140 7.27 7.35 -20.51
N VAL A 141 5.97 7.28 -20.76
CA VAL A 141 5.30 7.96 -21.89
C VAL A 141 4.24 8.97 -21.46
N MET A 142 3.70 8.86 -20.24
CA MET A 142 2.65 9.72 -19.71
C MET A 142 3.20 10.78 -18.75
N PRO A 143 2.49 11.91 -18.56
CA PRO A 143 2.72 12.82 -17.44
C PRO A 143 2.60 12.10 -16.09
N LEU A 144 3.49 12.44 -15.15
CA LEU A 144 3.54 11.81 -13.83
C LEU A 144 2.23 12.00 -13.06
N ALA A 145 1.66 13.20 -13.10
CA ALA A 145 0.41 13.52 -12.42
C ALA A 145 -0.78 12.72 -12.97
N ASP A 146 -0.85 12.51 -14.29
CA ASP A 146 -1.92 11.74 -14.94
C ASP A 146 -1.86 10.26 -14.51
N ALA A 147 -0.67 9.65 -14.58
CA ALA A 147 -0.47 8.28 -14.17
C ALA A 147 -0.81 8.08 -12.68
N LEU A 148 -0.33 8.97 -11.81
CA LEU A 148 -0.57 8.89 -10.37
C LEU A 148 -2.04 9.11 -10.03
N ALA A 149 -2.74 10.04 -10.68
CA ALA A 149 -4.17 10.27 -10.46
C ALA A 149 -5.01 9.02 -10.74
N ILE A 150 -4.64 8.23 -11.77
CA ILE A 150 -5.29 6.95 -12.05
C ILE A 150 -4.98 5.91 -10.95
N VAL A 151 -3.76 5.89 -10.43
CA VAL A 151 -3.38 4.98 -9.31
C VAL A 151 -4.19 5.27 -8.05
N PHE A 152 -4.64 6.51 -7.85
CA PHE A 152 -5.50 6.87 -6.71
C PHE A 152 -6.89 6.22 -6.71
N VAL A 153 -7.20 5.36 -7.68
CA VAL A 153 -8.31 4.40 -7.54
C VAL A 153 -8.03 3.31 -6.50
N ALA A 154 -6.77 3.07 -6.15
CA ALA A 154 -6.37 2.02 -5.20
C ALA A 154 -7.08 2.09 -3.83
N PRO A 155 -7.23 3.25 -3.15
CA PRO A 155 -7.99 3.35 -1.90
C PRO A 155 -9.45 2.90 -2.05
N PHE A 156 -10.07 3.15 -3.20
CA PHE A 156 -11.44 2.72 -3.47
C PHE A 156 -11.52 1.20 -3.67
N ILE A 157 -10.51 0.60 -4.32
CA ILE A 157 -10.40 -0.86 -4.45
C ILE A 157 -10.25 -1.49 -3.05
N VAL A 158 -9.39 -0.93 -2.19
CA VAL A 158 -9.20 -1.40 -0.81
C VAL A 158 -10.52 -1.37 -0.04
N LEU A 159 -11.29 -0.30 -0.18
CA LEU A 159 -12.60 -0.15 0.47
C LEU A 159 -13.62 -1.19 -0.03
N LEU A 160 -13.70 -1.42 -1.34
CA LEU A 160 -14.61 -2.40 -1.93
C LEU A 160 -14.24 -3.83 -1.53
N VAL A 161 -12.94 -4.16 -1.57
CA VAL A 161 -12.44 -5.47 -1.12
C VAL A 161 -12.70 -5.65 0.37
N GLY A 162 -12.48 -4.62 1.19
CA GLY A 162 -12.82 -4.60 2.62
C GLY A 162 -14.29 -4.97 2.84
N LYS A 163 -15.21 -4.31 2.13
CA LYS A 163 -16.64 -4.55 2.25
C LYS A 163 -17.06 -5.95 1.79
N PHE A 164 -16.69 -6.35 0.57
CA PHE A 164 -17.27 -7.54 -0.06
C PHE A 164 -16.53 -8.83 0.29
N TYR A 165 -15.22 -8.77 0.54
CA TYR A 165 -14.41 -9.96 0.84
C TYR A 165 -14.06 -10.11 2.31
N LEU A 166 -13.78 -9.00 3.01
CA LEU A 166 -13.40 -9.04 4.41
C LEU A 166 -14.59 -8.90 5.36
N GLY A 167 -15.78 -8.54 4.83
CA GLY A 167 -16.98 -8.34 5.62
C GLY A 167 -16.89 -7.12 6.53
N GLU A 168 -16.10 -6.11 6.14
CA GLU A 168 -16.02 -4.85 6.87
C GLU A 168 -17.32 -4.07 6.70
N ASP A 169 -17.78 -3.45 7.78
CA ASP A 169 -19.01 -2.65 7.74
C ASP A 169 -18.74 -1.29 7.08
N VAL A 170 -18.97 -1.26 5.76
CA VAL A 170 -18.77 -0.07 4.93
C VAL A 170 -20.14 0.54 4.60
N GLY A 171 -20.42 1.68 5.22
CA GLY A 171 -21.69 2.39 5.02
C GLY A 171 -21.90 2.88 3.58
N PRO A 172 -23.17 3.07 3.14
CA PRO A 172 -23.50 3.43 1.76
C PRO A 172 -22.88 4.75 1.30
N ARG A 173 -22.65 5.68 2.20
CA ARG A 173 -22.02 6.98 1.90
C ARG A 173 -20.54 6.84 1.48
N ARG A 174 -19.80 5.88 2.08
CA ARG A 174 -18.43 5.58 1.67
C ARG A 174 -18.39 4.96 0.29
N VAL A 175 -19.34 4.08 0.00
CA VAL A 175 -19.47 3.50 -1.35
C VAL A 175 -19.80 4.60 -2.36
N GLY A 176 -20.73 5.52 -2.02
CA GLY A 176 -21.04 6.67 -2.87
C GLY A 176 -19.81 7.57 -3.14
N ALA A 177 -19.00 7.87 -2.11
CA ALA A 177 -17.76 8.63 -2.29
C ALA A 177 -16.76 7.88 -3.18
N ALA A 178 -16.65 6.55 -3.04
CA ALA A 178 -15.81 5.73 -3.91
C ALA A 178 -16.26 5.81 -5.38
N MET A 179 -17.57 5.79 -5.63
CA MET A 179 -18.12 5.94 -6.99
C MET A 179 -17.82 7.32 -7.57
N VAL A 180 -17.95 8.40 -6.78
CA VAL A 180 -17.58 9.76 -7.22
C VAL A 180 -16.09 9.84 -7.53
N GLY A 181 -15.22 9.27 -6.68
CA GLY A 181 -13.78 9.23 -6.94
C GLY A 181 -13.46 8.44 -8.21
N PHE A 182 -14.17 7.33 -8.46
CA PHE A 182 -14.02 6.58 -9.71
C PHE A 182 -14.42 7.40 -10.95
N VAL A 183 -15.49 8.20 -10.86
CA VAL A 183 -15.84 9.16 -11.93
C VAL A 183 -14.69 10.15 -12.17
N GLY A 184 -14.07 10.67 -11.11
CA GLY A 184 -12.87 11.51 -11.23
C GLY A 184 -11.73 10.82 -11.99
N VAL A 185 -11.50 9.53 -11.75
CA VAL A 185 -10.49 8.74 -12.49
C VAL A 185 -10.85 8.64 -13.98
N LEU A 186 -12.13 8.49 -14.33
CA LEU A 186 -12.57 8.47 -15.74
C LEU A 186 -12.25 9.80 -16.46
N PHE A 187 -12.35 10.93 -15.76
CA PHE A 187 -11.95 12.25 -16.30
C PHE A 187 -10.45 12.33 -16.61
N VAL A 188 -9.62 11.56 -15.90
CA VAL A 188 -8.17 11.47 -16.15
C VAL A 188 -7.86 10.45 -17.24
N ILE A 189 -8.50 9.27 -17.20
CA ILE A 189 -8.24 8.18 -18.15
C ILE A 189 -8.65 8.57 -19.57
N GLN A 190 -9.78 9.24 -19.73
CA GLN A 190 -10.30 9.56 -21.07
C GLN A 190 -9.30 10.35 -21.94
N PRO A 191 -8.75 11.52 -21.50
CA PRO A 191 -7.75 12.23 -22.30
C PRO A 191 -6.44 11.45 -22.40
N SER A 192 -6.04 10.73 -21.34
CA SER A 192 -4.82 9.93 -21.34
C SER A 192 -4.92 8.75 -22.30
N PHE A 193 -6.08 8.08 -22.39
CA PHE A 193 -6.29 7.00 -23.35
C PHE A 193 -6.28 7.51 -24.81
N ALA A 194 -6.87 8.68 -25.06
CA ALA A 194 -6.85 9.30 -26.38
C ALA A 194 -5.42 9.68 -26.81
N ALA A 195 -4.57 10.13 -25.87
CA ALA A 195 -3.20 10.56 -26.14
C ALA A 195 -2.18 9.40 -26.19
N PHE A 196 -2.31 8.40 -25.29
CA PHE A 196 -1.30 7.37 -25.06
C PHE A 196 -1.78 5.93 -25.32
N GLY A 197 -3.04 5.75 -25.72
CA GLY A 197 -3.62 4.44 -26.04
C GLY A 197 -3.64 3.49 -24.85
N VAL A 198 -3.38 2.21 -25.12
CA VAL A 198 -3.47 1.12 -24.12
C VAL A 198 -2.53 1.33 -22.92
N VAL A 199 -1.44 2.09 -23.08
CA VAL A 199 -0.49 2.35 -21.99
C VAL A 199 -1.16 3.10 -20.84
N ALA A 200 -2.20 3.92 -21.10
CA ALA A 200 -2.99 4.60 -20.08
C ALA A 200 -3.75 3.65 -19.14
N LEU A 201 -3.83 2.36 -19.45
CA LEU A 201 -4.43 1.34 -18.58
C LEU A 201 -3.41 0.75 -17.59
N PHE A 202 -2.11 0.91 -17.80
CA PHE A 202 -1.09 0.38 -16.88
C PHE A 202 -1.21 0.93 -15.45
N PRO A 203 -1.51 2.23 -15.23
CA PRO A 203 -1.77 2.73 -13.89
C PRO A 203 -2.93 2.05 -13.16
N LEU A 204 -3.93 1.50 -13.87
CA LEU A 204 -4.97 0.68 -13.26
C LEU A 204 -4.40 -0.65 -12.74
N GLY A 205 -3.50 -1.28 -13.50
CA GLY A 205 -2.76 -2.46 -13.04
C GLY A 205 -1.93 -2.15 -11.79
N THR A 206 -1.30 -0.95 -11.77
CA THR A 206 -0.62 -0.43 -10.59
C THR A 206 -1.57 -0.28 -9.41
N ALA A 207 -2.74 0.32 -9.60
CA ALA A 207 -3.73 0.54 -8.57
C ALA A 207 -4.23 -0.77 -7.94
N VAL A 208 -4.51 -1.78 -8.77
CA VAL A 208 -4.94 -3.11 -8.29
C VAL A 208 -3.82 -3.79 -7.50
N GLY A 209 -2.60 -3.82 -8.04
CA GLY A 209 -1.45 -4.43 -7.38
C GLY A 209 -1.09 -3.72 -6.07
N PHE A 210 -1.15 -2.38 -6.05
CA PHE A 210 -0.87 -1.58 -4.86
C PHE A 210 -1.96 -1.72 -3.79
N ALA A 211 -3.24 -1.76 -4.18
CA ALA A 211 -4.34 -2.05 -3.26
C ALA A 211 -4.16 -3.40 -2.58
N PHE A 212 -3.81 -4.42 -3.35
CA PHE A 212 -3.52 -5.75 -2.83
C PHE A 212 -2.31 -5.74 -1.88
N TYR A 213 -1.22 -5.06 -2.26
CA TYR A 213 -0.05 -4.87 -1.41
C TYR A 213 -0.40 -4.20 -0.07
N ILE A 214 -1.24 -3.17 -0.06
CA ILE A 214 -1.72 -2.49 1.16
C ILE A 214 -2.48 -3.47 2.05
N LEU A 215 -3.43 -4.22 1.49
CA LEU A 215 -4.25 -5.19 2.24
C LEU A 215 -3.39 -6.28 2.91
N VAL A 216 -2.43 -6.84 2.18
CA VAL A 216 -1.50 -7.84 2.71
C VAL A 216 -0.57 -7.23 3.76
N THR A 217 -0.04 -6.03 3.51
CA THR A 217 0.84 -5.32 4.44
C THR A 217 0.15 -5.06 5.76
N ARG A 218 -1.12 -4.66 5.74
CA ARG A 218 -1.95 -4.42 6.93
C ARG A 218 -2.03 -5.66 7.84
N GLY A 219 -2.09 -6.86 7.24
CA GLY A 219 -2.08 -8.13 7.97
C GLY A 219 -0.71 -8.51 8.55
N LEU A 220 0.37 -8.26 7.78
CA LEU A 220 1.73 -8.67 8.14
C LEU A 220 2.43 -7.68 9.08
N SER A 221 2.19 -6.37 8.96
CA SER A 221 2.84 -5.33 9.77
C SER A 221 2.59 -5.45 11.27
N ARG A 222 1.54 -6.16 11.67
CA ARG A 222 1.25 -6.50 13.08
C ARG A 222 2.03 -7.71 13.59
N ARG A 223 2.68 -8.47 12.70
CA ARG A 223 3.33 -9.75 13.01
C ARG A 223 4.82 -9.76 12.71
N MET A 224 5.29 -8.85 11.87
CA MET A 224 6.68 -8.74 11.45
C MET A 224 7.17 -7.31 11.65
N HIS A 225 8.45 -7.18 12.01
CA HIS A 225 9.09 -5.87 12.10
C HIS A 225 9.13 -5.19 10.72
N PRO A 226 8.81 -3.87 10.59
CA PRO A 226 8.77 -3.17 9.31
C PRO A 226 10.03 -3.35 8.44
N VAL A 227 11.21 -3.28 9.05
CA VAL A 227 12.51 -3.49 8.37
C VAL A 227 12.61 -4.90 7.78
N ALA A 228 12.30 -5.94 8.57
CA ALA A 228 12.32 -7.32 8.09
C ALA A 228 11.29 -7.54 6.97
N LEU A 229 10.12 -6.91 7.08
CA LEU A 229 9.06 -6.98 6.06
C LEU A 229 9.51 -6.35 4.75
N GLN A 230 10.18 -5.19 4.77
CA GLN A 230 10.73 -4.54 3.58
C GLN A 230 11.89 -5.32 2.97
N PHE A 231 12.78 -5.88 3.81
CA PHE A 231 13.86 -6.74 3.34
C PHE A 231 13.32 -7.96 2.57
N HIS A 232 12.39 -8.71 3.16
CA HIS A 232 11.81 -9.88 2.49
C HIS A 232 11.07 -9.52 1.21
N THR A 233 10.37 -8.37 1.17
CA THR A 233 9.72 -7.91 -0.06
C THR A 233 10.74 -7.63 -1.16
N GLY A 234 11.82 -6.91 -0.83
CA GLY A 234 12.91 -6.64 -1.76
C GLY A 234 13.58 -7.92 -2.25
N LEU A 235 13.88 -8.85 -1.33
CA LEU A 235 14.51 -10.13 -1.64
C LEU A 235 13.65 -10.98 -2.59
N ILE A 236 12.38 -11.20 -2.25
CA ILE A 236 11.49 -12.04 -3.05
C ILE A 236 11.22 -11.40 -4.41
N ALA A 237 10.97 -10.10 -4.45
CA ALA A 237 10.76 -9.40 -5.72
C ALA A 237 12.01 -9.44 -6.60
N SER A 238 13.21 -9.30 -6.03
CA SER A 238 14.47 -9.44 -6.76
C SER A 238 14.64 -10.85 -7.31
N LEU A 239 14.36 -11.88 -6.51
CA LEU A 239 14.42 -13.28 -6.95
C LEU A 239 13.42 -13.61 -8.06
N LEU A 240 12.32 -12.89 -8.16
CA LEU A 240 11.34 -13.01 -9.23
C LEU A 240 11.74 -12.22 -10.49
N CYS A 241 12.31 -11.03 -10.31
CA CYS A 241 12.71 -10.16 -11.42
C CYS A 241 13.98 -10.63 -12.12
N LEU A 242 14.99 -11.11 -11.37
CA LEU A 242 16.28 -11.49 -11.94
C LEU A 242 16.21 -12.58 -13.01
N PRO A 243 15.49 -13.72 -12.81
CA PRO A 243 15.33 -14.71 -13.85
C PRO A 243 14.66 -14.15 -15.11
N VAL A 244 13.67 -13.26 -14.94
CA VAL A 244 13.00 -12.62 -16.08
C VAL A 244 14.00 -11.77 -16.87
N MET A 245 14.88 -11.01 -16.19
CA MET A 245 15.92 -10.20 -16.85
C MET A 245 16.95 -11.07 -17.57
N ILE A 246 17.40 -12.17 -16.94
CA ILE A 246 18.35 -13.11 -17.56
C ILE A 246 17.76 -13.76 -18.82
N LEU A 247 16.49 -14.17 -18.76
CA LEU A 247 15.80 -14.80 -19.90
C LEU A 247 15.46 -13.80 -21.01
N ALA A 248 15.34 -12.51 -20.67
CA ALA A 248 15.04 -11.46 -21.63
C ALA A 248 16.29 -10.87 -22.31
N GLU A 249 17.50 -11.19 -21.82
CA GLU A 249 18.75 -10.69 -22.37
C GLU A 249 18.92 -11.14 -23.84
N GLY A 250 19.15 -10.16 -24.72
CA GLY A 250 19.34 -10.40 -26.16
C GLY A 250 18.05 -10.72 -26.92
N THR A 251 16.87 -10.63 -26.32
CA THR A 251 15.59 -10.90 -27.01
C THR A 251 15.09 -9.72 -27.83
N GLY A 252 15.63 -8.52 -27.61
CA GLY A 252 15.14 -7.30 -28.25
C GLY A 252 13.81 -6.79 -27.73
N MET A 253 13.30 -7.33 -26.60
CA MET A 253 12.08 -6.85 -25.96
C MET A 253 12.32 -5.48 -25.30
N GLU A 254 11.84 -4.41 -25.88
CA GLU A 254 12.09 -3.02 -25.46
C GLU A 254 11.91 -2.76 -23.96
N MET A 255 10.94 -3.40 -23.29
CA MET A 255 10.66 -3.21 -21.88
C MET A 255 11.46 -4.12 -20.95
N LEU A 256 12.06 -5.20 -21.46
CA LEU A 256 12.63 -6.27 -20.63
C LEU A 256 14.11 -6.57 -20.95
N ASP A 257 14.57 -6.36 -22.18
CA ASP A 257 15.95 -6.68 -22.58
C ASP A 257 16.93 -5.77 -21.84
N PRO A 258 17.76 -6.28 -20.91
CA PRO A 258 18.61 -5.45 -20.08
C PRO A 258 19.74 -4.82 -20.89
N VAL A 259 20.04 -3.57 -20.57
CA VAL A 259 21.13 -2.82 -21.17
C VAL A 259 22.18 -2.46 -20.11
N LYS A 260 23.43 -2.24 -20.52
CA LYS A 260 24.45 -1.71 -19.62
C LYS A 260 24.18 -0.24 -19.33
N PRO A 261 23.78 0.17 -18.10
CA PRO A 261 23.54 1.56 -17.79
C PRO A 261 24.82 2.39 -17.98
N GLN A 262 24.70 3.60 -18.51
CA GLN A 262 25.83 4.49 -18.73
C GLN A 262 25.67 5.80 -17.96
N GLY A 263 26.79 6.36 -17.52
CA GLY A 263 26.84 7.69 -16.91
C GLY A 263 25.85 7.87 -15.76
N ILE A 264 25.01 8.88 -15.89
CA ILE A 264 24.02 9.29 -14.86
C ILE A 264 22.90 8.26 -14.64
N ALA A 265 22.67 7.30 -15.54
CA ALA A 265 21.64 6.28 -15.39
C ALA A 265 21.84 5.43 -14.12
N TRP A 266 23.09 5.20 -13.71
CA TRP A 266 23.38 4.54 -12.43
C TRP A 266 22.86 5.32 -11.23
N LEU A 267 22.97 6.64 -11.26
CA LEU A 267 22.46 7.50 -10.19
C LEU A 267 20.94 7.41 -10.12
N TRP A 268 20.25 7.41 -11.26
CA TRP A 268 18.79 7.27 -11.31
C TRP A 268 18.34 5.90 -10.79
N LEU A 269 19.00 4.81 -11.17
CA LEU A 269 18.69 3.47 -10.66
C LEU A 269 18.89 3.35 -9.15
N LEU A 270 19.97 3.91 -8.61
CA LEU A 270 20.20 3.98 -7.17
C LEU A 270 19.15 4.87 -6.49
N GLY A 271 18.78 6.01 -7.10
CA GLY A 271 17.76 6.91 -6.62
C GLY A 271 16.39 6.25 -6.54
N VAL A 272 16.00 5.50 -7.57
CA VAL A 272 14.75 4.70 -7.58
C VAL A 272 14.69 3.77 -6.37
N GLY A 273 15.73 2.97 -6.14
CA GLY A 273 15.76 2.04 -5.01
C GLY A 273 15.84 2.74 -3.65
N PHE A 274 16.62 3.81 -3.56
CA PHE A 274 16.76 4.61 -2.33
C PHE A 274 15.44 5.28 -1.93
N PHE A 275 14.82 6.04 -2.83
CA PHE A 275 13.56 6.72 -2.54
C PHE A 275 12.41 5.73 -2.34
N ALA A 276 12.39 4.60 -3.07
CA ALA A 276 11.43 3.53 -2.81
C ALA A 276 11.58 2.97 -1.39
N THR A 277 12.80 2.70 -0.96
CA THR A 277 13.07 2.18 0.38
C THR A 277 12.64 3.19 1.43
N LEU A 278 13.04 4.44 1.28
CA LEU A 278 12.75 5.52 2.23
C LEU A 278 11.25 5.79 2.34
N SER A 279 10.55 5.98 1.21
CA SER A 279 9.12 6.28 1.19
C SER A 279 8.30 5.14 1.79
N HIS A 280 8.53 3.89 1.35
CA HIS A 280 7.80 2.74 1.89
C HIS A 280 8.09 2.46 3.37
N MET A 281 9.30 2.77 3.86
CA MET A 281 9.60 2.71 5.29
C MET A 281 8.84 3.78 6.06
N MET A 282 8.84 5.03 5.59
CA MET A 282 8.06 6.11 6.20
C MET A 282 6.58 5.75 6.30
N MET A 283 5.97 5.25 5.21
CA MET A 283 4.58 4.81 5.20
C MET A 283 4.32 3.66 6.18
N THR A 284 5.20 2.65 6.22
CA THR A 284 5.02 1.49 7.08
C THR A 284 5.11 1.86 8.56
N TYR A 285 6.06 2.73 8.93
CA TYR A 285 6.16 3.26 10.29
C TYR A 285 5.00 4.20 10.63
N ALA A 286 4.59 5.08 9.72
CA ALA A 286 3.42 5.94 9.94
C ALA A 286 2.19 5.10 10.31
N LEU A 287 1.91 4.04 9.55
CA LEU A 287 0.80 3.10 9.81
C LEU A 287 0.94 2.32 11.12
N SER A 288 2.14 2.18 11.66
CA SER A 288 2.38 1.56 12.97
C SER A 288 2.17 2.54 14.14
N LEU A 289 2.30 3.84 13.91
CA LEU A 289 2.25 4.90 14.93
C LEU A 289 0.89 5.58 15.03
N ALA A 290 0.16 5.68 13.93
CA ALA A 290 -1.12 6.39 13.88
C ALA A 290 -2.21 5.56 13.18
N PRO A 291 -3.48 5.78 13.54
CA PRO A 291 -4.61 5.14 12.87
C PRO A 291 -4.63 5.47 11.37
N SER A 292 -4.93 4.48 10.54
CA SER A 292 -5.04 4.66 9.08
C SER A 292 -6.07 5.74 8.70
N ALA A 293 -7.13 5.89 9.47
CA ALA A 293 -8.13 6.96 9.28
C ALA A 293 -7.55 8.38 9.43
N THR A 294 -6.49 8.55 10.24
CA THR A 294 -5.79 9.84 10.39
C THR A 294 -4.82 10.08 9.24
N LEU A 295 -4.18 9.01 8.74
CA LEU A 295 -3.11 9.10 7.75
C LEU A 295 -3.63 9.12 6.29
N ALA A 296 -4.74 8.45 6.01
CA ALA A 296 -5.28 8.33 4.66
C ALA A 296 -5.54 9.68 3.95
N PRO A 297 -6.04 10.77 4.63
CA PRO A 297 -6.16 12.08 3.99
C PRO A 297 -4.86 12.63 3.48
N LEU A 298 -3.78 12.38 4.22
CA LEU A 298 -2.49 12.96 3.92
C LEU A 298 -1.91 12.39 2.61
N GLN A 299 -2.25 11.15 2.25
CA GLN A 299 -1.79 10.54 1.00
C GLN A 299 -2.21 11.34 -0.24
N TYR A 300 -3.36 12.02 -0.20
CA TYR A 300 -3.77 12.86 -1.33
C TYR A 300 -2.86 14.07 -1.58
N LEU A 301 -2.00 14.45 -0.61
CA LEU A 301 -0.96 15.47 -0.80
C LEU A 301 0.17 15.00 -1.74
N GLU A 302 0.29 13.71 -2.00
CA GLU A 302 1.21 13.16 -2.99
C GLU A 302 0.91 13.69 -4.40
N LEU A 303 -0.38 13.84 -4.78
CA LEU A 303 -0.79 14.34 -6.08
C LEU A 303 -0.30 15.79 -6.39
N PRO A 304 -0.52 16.79 -5.53
CA PRO A 304 0.04 18.13 -5.72
C PRO A 304 1.57 18.13 -5.81
N VAL A 305 2.26 17.32 -4.99
CA VAL A 305 3.73 17.22 -5.02
C VAL A 305 4.19 16.59 -6.34
N ALA A 306 3.56 15.50 -6.78
CA ALA A 306 3.87 14.87 -8.06
C ALA A 306 3.61 15.80 -9.25
N THR A 307 2.50 16.56 -9.21
CA THR A 307 2.18 17.56 -10.23
C THR A 307 3.24 18.66 -10.30
N LEU A 308 3.66 19.16 -9.12
CA LEU A 308 4.71 20.17 -9.04
C LEU A 308 6.05 19.66 -9.57
N LEU A 309 6.47 18.46 -9.16
CA LEU A 309 7.71 17.85 -9.63
C LEU A 309 7.65 17.51 -11.13
N GLY A 310 6.51 17.03 -11.62
CA GLY A 310 6.26 16.77 -13.03
C GLY A 310 6.45 18.04 -13.86
N TYR A 311 5.91 19.18 -13.40
CA TYR A 311 6.10 20.46 -14.06
C TYR A 311 7.54 20.97 -13.95
N LEU A 312 8.16 20.92 -12.79
CA LEU A 312 9.52 21.45 -12.58
C LEU A 312 10.58 20.66 -13.38
N VAL A 313 10.47 19.33 -13.41
CA VAL A 313 11.49 18.45 -14.00
C VAL A 313 11.22 18.17 -15.49
N PHE A 314 9.97 17.87 -15.82
CA PHE A 314 9.60 17.42 -17.19
C PHE A 314 8.85 18.47 -18.00
N ARG A 315 8.43 19.59 -17.37
CA ARG A 315 7.54 20.60 -17.96
C ARG A 315 6.16 20.05 -18.32
N ASP A 316 5.78 18.91 -17.74
CA ASP A 316 4.49 18.27 -17.92
C ASP A 316 3.47 18.90 -16.97
N PHE A 317 2.46 19.59 -17.50
CA PHE A 317 1.36 20.09 -16.69
C PHE A 317 0.03 19.45 -17.13
N PRO A 318 -0.80 18.95 -16.20
CA PRO A 318 -2.05 18.30 -16.53
C PRO A 318 -3.00 19.23 -17.28
N ASN A 319 -3.75 18.70 -18.25
CA ASN A 319 -4.79 19.46 -18.93
C ASN A 319 -5.99 19.77 -18.00
N ALA A 320 -6.90 20.64 -18.40
CA ALA A 320 -8.02 21.10 -17.58
C ALA A 320 -8.95 19.93 -17.17
N LEU A 321 -9.13 18.93 -18.04
CA LEU A 321 -9.97 17.76 -17.74
C LEU A 321 -9.32 16.86 -16.68
N THR A 322 -8.02 16.61 -16.80
CA THR A 322 -7.21 15.91 -15.80
C THR A 322 -7.23 16.64 -14.45
N LEU A 323 -7.03 17.97 -14.43
CA LEU A 323 -7.11 18.76 -13.19
C LEU A 323 -8.48 18.66 -12.52
N THR A 324 -9.55 18.66 -13.32
CA THR A 324 -10.91 18.44 -12.80
C THR A 324 -11.03 17.04 -12.19
N GLY A 325 -10.55 16.00 -12.86
CA GLY A 325 -10.51 14.64 -12.34
C GLY A 325 -9.73 14.53 -11.02
N ILE A 326 -8.54 15.13 -10.94
CA ILE A 326 -7.71 15.19 -9.74
C ILE A 326 -8.48 15.86 -8.59
N ALA A 327 -9.14 17.00 -8.84
CA ALA A 327 -9.94 17.71 -7.83
C ALA A 327 -11.11 16.84 -7.31
N ILE A 328 -11.78 16.10 -8.20
CA ILE A 328 -12.86 15.16 -7.83
C ILE A 328 -12.30 14.01 -6.97
N ILE A 329 -11.16 13.41 -7.34
CA ILE A 329 -10.52 12.32 -6.60
C ILE A 329 -10.14 12.78 -5.20
N ILE A 330 -9.47 13.94 -5.07
CA ILE A 330 -9.09 14.52 -3.78
C ILE A 330 -10.34 14.82 -2.95
N GLY A 331 -11.35 15.47 -3.54
CA GLY A 331 -12.60 15.80 -2.85
C GLY A 331 -13.35 14.58 -2.34
N ALA A 332 -13.47 13.53 -3.16
CA ALA A 332 -14.09 12.26 -2.78
C ALA A 332 -13.33 11.57 -1.64
N GLY A 333 -11.99 11.56 -1.72
CA GLY A 333 -11.14 10.99 -0.68
C GLY A 333 -11.27 11.74 0.65
N LEU A 334 -11.17 13.06 0.64
CA LEU A 334 -11.32 13.91 1.83
C LEU A 334 -12.73 13.77 2.46
N TYR A 335 -13.79 13.70 1.64
CA TYR A 335 -15.15 13.47 2.12
C TYR A 335 -15.26 12.10 2.82
N MET A 336 -14.72 11.04 2.23
CA MET A 336 -14.73 9.71 2.81
C MET A 336 -14.14 9.69 4.22
N ILE A 337 -13.05 10.41 4.42
CA ILE A 337 -12.32 10.49 5.69
C ILE A 337 -13.02 11.39 6.72
N HIS A 338 -13.55 12.53 6.28
CA HIS A 338 -14.31 13.41 7.18
C HIS A 338 -15.46 12.64 7.85
N ARG A 339 -16.11 11.77 7.11
CA ARG A 339 -17.20 10.92 7.65
C ARG A 339 -16.73 9.82 8.59
N GLU A 340 -15.51 9.29 8.43
CA GLU A 340 -14.94 8.32 9.40
C GLU A 340 -14.77 8.93 10.78
N ARG A 341 -14.34 10.19 10.84
CA ARG A 341 -14.17 10.92 12.11
C ARG A 341 -15.50 11.14 12.83
N GLY A 342 -16.59 11.34 12.08
CA GLY A 342 -17.92 11.56 12.63
C GLY A 342 -18.58 10.32 13.25
N THR A 343 -18.27 9.12 12.72
CA THR A 343 -18.83 7.85 13.21
C THR A 343 -18.06 7.26 14.39
N ALA A 344 -16.83 7.69 14.63
CA ALA A 344 -16.00 7.22 15.76
C ALA A 344 -16.31 7.90 17.10
N ARG A 345 -17.29 8.79 17.19
CA ARG A 345 -17.46 9.73 18.31
C ARG A 345 -18.58 9.49 19.32
N PRO A 346 -19.41 8.45 19.38
CA PRO A 346 -20.35 8.34 20.49
C PRO A 346 -20.28 7.00 21.24
N LEU A 347 -19.22 6.72 21.99
CA LEU A 347 -19.24 5.67 23.01
C LEU A 347 -18.74 6.17 24.39
N MET A 348 -18.52 7.46 24.59
CA MET A 348 -18.04 8.00 25.86
C MET A 348 -19.04 8.82 26.66
N THR A 349 -20.30 9.01 26.19
CA THR A 349 -21.24 9.90 26.88
C THR A 349 -22.38 9.17 27.61
N GLU A 350 -22.42 7.83 27.59
CA GLU A 350 -23.56 7.11 28.20
C GLU A 350 -23.19 6.28 29.46
N ARG A 351 -22.07 6.62 30.13
CA ARG A 351 -21.72 6.01 31.42
C ARG A 351 -21.33 7.05 32.45
N ALA A 352 -22.21 7.98 32.73
CA ALA A 352 -22.14 8.80 33.95
C ALA A 352 -23.55 9.25 34.35
N ALA A 353 -24.40 8.30 34.74
CA ALA A 353 -25.50 8.59 35.62
C ALA A 353 -25.20 7.85 36.94
N PRO A 354 -25.01 8.54 38.07
CA PRO A 354 -24.89 7.87 39.38
C PRO A 354 -26.26 7.27 39.75
N PRO A 355 -26.29 6.12 40.44
CA PRO A 355 -27.54 5.63 40.99
C PRO A 355 -28.02 6.53 42.10
N ILE A 356 -29.33 6.85 42.08
CA ILE A 356 -30.11 7.46 43.16
C ILE A 356 -30.23 6.49 44.31
#